data_f9f23ad82168e266e1c8c5cef1439f5e
#
_entry.id   f9f23ad82168e266e1c8c5cef1439f5e
#
_cell.length_a   1.000
_cell.length_b   1.000
_cell.length_c   1.000
_cell.angle_alpha   90.00
_cell.angle_beta   90.00
_cell.angle_gamma   90.00
#
_symmetry.space_group_name_H-M   'P 1'
#
loop_
_entity.id
_entity.type
_entity.pdbx_description
1 polymer ?
#
loop_
_entity_poly.entity_id
_entity_poly.type
_entity_poly.pdbx_seq_one_letter_code
_entity_poly.pdbx_strand_id
1 'polypeptide(L)'
;MPTSNKTPALSLNNWLGTDKPMRSDFTEDNLILDSVIGGHLQDAVSHLSAADREKFDSPYLLDSYAGTGDAEQHFTLPFTPKFVFVFYQTRAFSEYVAKGDYTKCNAGFAAPGLSTAAVSLQGNRLTVKQTTGEAAGKLF
;
A
#
# COMPACT_ATOMS: atom_id res chain seq x y z
N MET A 1 -37.67 14.67 36.57
CA MET A 1 -38.03 14.34 35.17
C MET A 1 -36.76 14.48 34.35
N PRO A 2 -36.49 13.56 33.45
CA PRO A 2 -35.39 13.74 32.50
C PRO A 2 -35.58 15.05 31.75
N THR A 3 -34.51 15.62 31.19
CA THR A 3 -34.63 16.83 30.40
C THR A 3 -35.53 16.60 29.17
N SER A 4 -36.32 17.59 28.81
CA SER A 4 -37.08 17.61 27.56
C SER A 4 -36.23 17.93 26.37
N ASN A 5 -34.99 18.49 26.58
CA ASN A 5 -34.06 18.84 25.54
C ASN A 5 -32.97 17.81 25.38
N LYS A 6 -32.60 17.54 24.14
CA LYS A 6 -31.52 16.65 23.74
C LYS A 6 -30.53 17.38 22.82
N THR A 7 -29.28 16.96 22.83
CA THR A 7 -28.29 17.44 21.88
C THR A 7 -28.59 16.91 20.47
N PRO A 8 -28.39 17.71 19.42
CA PRO A 8 -28.84 17.37 18.06
C PRO A 8 -28.07 16.19 17.45
N ALA A 9 -26.79 16.00 17.80
CA ALA A 9 -25.97 14.96 17.20
C ALA A 9 -26.12 13.59 17.87
N LEU A 10 -26.00 13.53 19.19
CA LEU A 10 -25.93 12.28 19.94
C LEU A 10 -27.16 12.05 20.80
N SER A 11 -28.14 12.94 20.78
CA SER A 11 -29.33 12.87 21.61
C SER A 11 -29.05 12.76 23.15
N LEU A 12 -27.92 13.33 23.59
CA LEU A 12 -27.57 13.42 25.01
C LEU A 12 -28.49 14.38 25.72
N ASN A 13 -28.64 14.21 27.04
CA ASN A 13 -29.44 15.12 27.85
C ASN A 13 -28.86 16.53 27.84
N ASN A 14 -29.70 17.53 27.53
CA ASN A 14 -29.36 18.96 27.53
C ASN A 14 -30.15 19.67 28.63
N TRP A 15 -29.55 19.82 29.81
CA TRP A 15 -30.20 20.25 31.03
C TRP A 15 -30.53 21.73 31.02
N LEU A 16 -31.74 22.06 31.43
CA LEU A 16 -32.16 23.41 31.76
C LEU A 16 -31.99 23.65 33.26
N GLY A 17 -31.89 24.92 33.65
CA GLY A 17 -31.73 25.29 35.06
C GLY A 17 -32.87 24.86 36.00
N THR A 18 -34.01 24.47 35.44
CA THR A 18 -35.18 23.94 36.18
C THR A 18 -35.23 22.43 36.22
N ASP A 19 -34.38 21.74 35.49
CA ASP A 19 -34.37 20.29 35.42
C ASP A 19 -33.79 19.68 36.70
N LYS A 20 -34.23 18.48 37.01
CA LYS A 20 -33.72 17.68 38.11
C LYS A 20 -33.13 16.38 37.55
N PRO A 21 -31.82 16.38 37.24
CA PRO A 21 -31.16 15.22 36.69
C PRO A 21 -31.30 14.01 37.60
N MET A 22 -31.58 12.87 36.99
CA MET A 22 -31.57 11.57 37.66
C MET A 22 -30.27 10.84 37.35
N ARG A 23 -29.87 9.94 38.24
CA ARG A 23 -28.68 9.11 38.04
C ARG A 23 -28.78 8.26 36.75
N SER A 24 -29.98 7.81 36.40
CA SER A 24 -30.25 7.08 35.16
C SER A 24 -29.93 7.86 33.90
N ASP A 25 -30.18 9.19 33.93
CA ASP A 25 -29.96 10.06 32.75
C ASP A 25 -28.46 10.16 32.40
N PHE A 26 -27.61 10.25 33.44
CA PHE A 26 -26.16 10.22 33.27
C PHE A 26 -25.64 8.85 32.76
N THR A 27 -26.27 7.77 33.28
CA THR A 27 -25.92 6.41 32.83
C THR A 27 -26.26 6.23 31.34
N GLU A 28 -27.43 6.71 30.92
CA GLU A 28 -27.86 6.68 29.51
C GLU A 28 -26.89 7.47 28.60
N ASP A 29 -26.56 8.71 28.98
CA ASP A 29 -25.61 9.54 28.24
C ASP A 29 -24.23 8.87 28.11
N ASN A 30 -23.75 8.28 29.22
CA ASN A 30 -22.47 7.55 29.19
C ASN A 30 -22.50 6.34 28.26
N LEU A 31 -23.61 5.58 28.24
CA LEU A 31 -23.77 4.44 27.33
C LEU A 31 -23.80 4.88 25.85
N ILE A 32 -24.47 6.01 25.57
CA ILE A 32 -24.48 6.59 24.21
C ILE A 32 -23.06 7.00 23.80
N LEU A 33 -22.34 7.73 24.68
CA LEU A 33 -20.97 8.16 24.42
C LEU A 33 -20.03 6.98 24.22
N ASP A 34 -20.10 5.98 25.10
CA ASP A 34 -19.27 4.77 25.00
C ASP A 34 -19.52 4.04 23.67
N SER A 35 -20.79 3.86 23.29
CA SER A 35 -21.16 3.22 22.04
C SER A 35 -20.66 3.98 20.82
N VAL A 36 -20.86 5.30 20.77
CA VAL A 36 -20.47 6.12 19.60
C VAL A 36 -18.96 6.27 19.51
N ILE A 37 -18.29 6.57 20.62
CA ILE A 37 -16.83 6.73 20.65
C ILE A 37 -16.15 5.38 20.42
N GLY A 38 -16.63 4.33 21.07
CA GLY A 38 -16.11 2.97 20.90
C GLY A 38 -16.27 2.49 19.46
N GLY A 39 -17.43 2.73 18.85
CA GLY A 39 -17.66 2.44 17.43
C GLY A 39 -16.73 3.22 16.52
N HIS A 40 -16.53 4.51 16.77
CA HIS A 40 -15.62 5.35 16.00
C HIS A 40 -14.15 4.90 16.12
N LEU A 41 -13.69 4.54 17.32
CA LEU A 41 -12.33 4.03 17.52
C LEU A 41 -12.07 2.69 16.83
N GLN A 42 -13.11 1.88 16.61
CA GLN A 42 -13.03 0.59 15.93
C GLN A 42 -13.26 0.70 14.41
N ASP A 43 -13.67 1.87 13.91
CA ASP A 43 -13.95 2.10 12.50
C ASP A 43 -12.66 2.16 11.69
N ALA A 44 -12.24 1.02 11.15
CA ALA A 44 -11.08 0.90 10.29
C ALA A 44 -11.27 1.55 8.90
N VAL A 45 -12.49 1.98 8.55
CA VAL A 45 -12.76 2.70 7.28
C VAL A 45 -12.46 4.19 7.44
N SER A 46 -12.88 4.77 8.56
CA SER A 46 -12.62 6.18 8.88
C SER A 46 -11.23 6.43 9.45
N HIS A 47 -10.57 5.39 9.99
CA HIS A 47 -9.23 5.46 10.56
C HIS A 47 -8.27 4.53 9.83
N LEU A 48 -7.10 5.04 9.52
CA LEU A 48 -6.01 4.21 8.99
C LEU A 48 -5.55 3.20 10.05
N SER A 49 -5.59 1.92 9.71
CA SER A 49 -4.94 0.90 10.52
C SER A 49 -3.43 1.15 10.61
N ALA A 50 -2.75 0.54 11.57
CA ALA A 50 -1.29 0.58 11.65
C ALA A 50 -0.64 0.08 10.33
N ALA A 51 -1.19 -0.99 9.72
CA ALA A 51 -0.73 -1.53 8.46
C ALA A 51 -0.95 -0.58 7.26
N ASP A 52 -2.04 0.21 7.28
CA ASP A 52 -2.26 1.19 6.23
C ASP A 52 -1.36 2.40 6.40
N ARG A 53 -1.08 2.81 7.63
CA ARG A 53 -0.11 3.88 7.93
C ARG A 53 1.28 3.48 7.45
N GLU A 54 1.72 2.25 7.72
CA GLU A 54 3.01 1.73 7.25
C GLU A 54 3.13 1.78 5.71
N LYS A 55 2.05 1.49 4.97
CA LYS A 55 2.03 1.63 3.50
C LYS A 55 2.17 3.08 3.04
N PHE A 56 1.67 4.04 3.79
CA PHE A 56 1.84 5.46 3.49
C PHE A 56 3.24 5.96 3.83
N ASP A 57 3.81 5.50 4.94
CA ASP A 57 5.14 5.88 5.40
C ASP A 57 6.25 5.25 4.52
N SER A 58 5.98 4.06 3.97
CA SER A 58 6.88 3.31 3.08
C SER A 58 6.15 2.77 1.85
N PRO A 59 5.73 3.66 0.92
CA PRO A 59 4.89 3.27 -0.23
C PRO A 59 5.63 2.47 -1.30
N TYR A 60 6.95 2.41 -1.23
CA TYR A 60 7.80 1.69 -2.17
C TYR A 60 8.95 0.99 -1.45
N LEU A 61 9.47 -0.06 -2.07
CA LEU A 61 10.70 -0.74 -1.68
C LEU A 61 11.79 -0.38 -2.69
N LEU A 62 12.94 0.07 -2.21
CA LEU A 62 14.17 0.15 -2.98
C LEU A 62 15.08 -0.99 -2.53
N ASP A 63 15.44 -1.84 -3.48
CA ASP A 63 16.31 -2.96 -3.23
C ASP A 63 17.27 -3.17 -4.41
N SER A 64 18.30 -3.94 -4.22
CA SER A 64 19.27 -4.28 -5.24
C SER A 64 19.63 -5.76 -5.19
N TYR A 65 19.94 -6.31 -6.34
CA TYR A 65 20.40 -7.69 -6.45
C TYR A 65 21.54 -7.81 -7.46
N ALA A 66 22.29 -8.89 -7.34
CA ALA A 66 23.31 -9.25 -8.32
C ALA A 66 22.74 -10.31 -9.28
N GLY A 67 22.95 -10.13 -10.58
CA GLY A 67 22.62 -11.15 -11.56
C GLY A 67 23.53 -12.37 -11.41
N THR A 68 22.94 -13.56 -11.43
CA THR A 68 23.66 -14.84 -11.30
C THR A 68 24.21 -15.33 -12.65
N GLY A 69 23.74 -14.79 -13.76
CA GLY A 69 24.03 -15.30 -15.09
C GLY A 69 23.09 -16.43 -15.55
N ASP A 70 22.13 -16.82 -14.72
CA ASP A 70 21.09 -17.78 -15.07
C ASP A 70 20.07 -17.19 -16.05
N ALA A 71 19.37 -18.05 -16.79
CA ALA A 71 18.34 -17.62 -17.73
C ALA A 71 17.19 -16.84 -17.05
N GLU A 72 16.91 -17.18 -15.80
CA GLU A 72 15.87 -16.53 -14.96
C GLU A 72 16.33 -16.45 -13.52
N GLN A 73 15.98 -15.33 -12.85
CA GLN A 73 16.03 -15.19 -11.40
C GLN A 73 14.65 -14.87 -10.85
N HIS A 74 14.36 -15.39 -9.66
CA HIS A 74 13.09 -15.20 -9.00
C HIS A 74 13.30 -14.60 -7.62
N PHE A 75 12.48 -13.59 -7.31
CA PHE A 75 12.49 -12.90 -6.04
C PHE A 75 11.10 -12.94 -5.42
N THR A 76 11.03 -13.28 -4.13
CA THR A 76 9.79 -13.17 -3.36
C THR A 76 9.83 -11.85 -2.60
N LEU A 77 8.95 -10.94 -2.98
CA LEU A 77 8.85 -9.62 -2.36
C LEU A 77 8.06 -9.71 -1.04
N PRO A 78 8.34 -8.85 -0.05
CA PRO A 78 7.66 -8.88 1.25
C PRO A 78 6.20 -8.44 1.18
N PHE A 79 5.76 -7.90 0.06
CA PHE A 79 4.37 -7.48 -0.21
C PHE A 79 4.01 -7.73 -1.67
N THR A 80 2.74 -7.58 -2.03
CA THR A 80 2.26 -7.67 -3.41
C THR A 80 2.29 -6.28 -4.06
N PRO A 81 3.28 -5.95 -4.88
CA PRO A 81 3.39 -4.64 -5.49
C PRO A 81 2.35 -4.43 -6.58
N LYS A 82 1.97 -3.18 -6.79
CA LYS A 82 1.15 -2.77 -7.94
C LYS A 82 1.97 -2.48 -9.18
N PHE A 83 3.27 -2.22 -9.00
CA PHE A 83 4.21 -1.92 -10.07
C PHE A 83 5.63 -2.25 -9.60
N VAL A 84 6.44 -2.77 -10.47
CA VAL A 84 7.87 -3.00 -10.28
C VAL A 84 8.62 -2.41 -11.45
N PHE A 85 9.67 -1.67 -11.16
CA PHE A 85 10.62 -1.17 -12.15
C PHE A 85 12.01 -1.68 -11.80
N VAL A 86 12.65 -2.34 -12.74
CA VAL A 86 13.99 -2.93 -12.61
C VAL A 86 14.91 -2.27 -13.61
N PHE A 87 16.07 -1.85 -13.19
CA PHE A 87 17.05 -1.21 -14.07
C PHE A 87 18.49 -1.53 -13.63
N TYR A 88 19.39 -1.41 -14.56
CA TYR A 88 20.81 -1.60 -14.34
C TYR A 88 21.44 -0.35 -13.72
N GLN A 89 22.05 -0.45 -12.54
CA GLN A 89 22.57 0.72 -11.79
C GLN A 89 23.68 1.48 -12.49
N THR A 90 24.52 0.78 -13.26
CA THR A 90 25.74 1.36 -13.86
C THR A 90 25.64 1.59 -15.35
N ARG A 91 24.45 1.45 -15.94
CA ARG A 91 24.23 1.63 -17.38
C ARG A 91 23.07 2.58 -17.66
N ALA A 92 23.09 3.19 -18.83
CA ALA A 92 21.95 3.94 -19.33
C ALA A 92 20.74 3.01 -19.52
N PHE A 93 19.52 3.52 -19.38
CA PHE A 93 18.29 2.74 -19.59
C PHE A 93 18.19 2.16 -20.99
N SER A 94 18.75 2.84 -21.97
CA SER A 94 18.90 2.32 -23.33
C SER A 94 20.27 2.67 -23.88
N GLU A 95 20.83 1.76 -24.66
CA GLU A 95 22.11 1.93 -25.31
C GLU A 95 21.99 1.49 -26.80
N TYR A 96 22.45 2.33 -27.70
CA TYR A 96 22.59 1.95 -29.11
C TYR A 96 23.85 1.11 -29.31
N VAL A 97 23.69 -0.06 -29.90
CA VAL A 97 24.78 -0.98 -30.23
C VAL A 97 25.08 -0.89 -31.70
N ALA A 98 26.04 -0.05 -32.08
CA ALA A 98 26.37 0.25 -33.49
C ALA A 98 26.75 -1.00 -34.29
N LYS A 99 27.47 -1.96 -33.69
CA LYS A 99 27.92 -3.18 -34.39
C LYS A 99 26.77 -4.08 -34.87
N GLY A 100 25.63 -4.03 -34.17
CA GLY A 100 24.45 -4.85 -34.48
C GLY A 100 23.27 -4.04 -34.98
N ASP A 101 23.40 -2.70 -35.07
CA ASP A 101 22.33 -1.77 -35.47
C ASP A 101 21.02 -1.97 -34.70
N TYR A 102 21.12 -2.06 -33.37
CA TYR A 102 19.98 -2.19 -32.51
C TYR A 102 20.12 -1.39 -31.19
N THR A 103 18.99 -1.09 -30.57
CA THR A 103 18.95 -0.49 -29.23
C THR A 103 18.60 -1.56 -28.22
N LYS A 104 19.43 -1.73 -27.21
CA LYS A 104 19.08 -2.57 -26.06
C LYS A 104 18.53 -1.73 -24.92
N CYS A 105 17.55 -2.26 -24.21
CA CYS A 105 17.04 -1.69 -22.96
C CYS A 105 17.69 -2.37 -21.76
N ASN A 106 18.22 -1.56 -20.85
CA ASN A 106 18.78 -1.99 -19.58
C ASN A 106 17.79 -1.75 -18.43
N ALA A 107 16.51 -1.75 -18.73
CA ALA A 107 15.43 -1.57 -17.79
C ALA A 107 14.20 -2.36 -18.23
N GLY A 108 13.38 -2.72 -17.26
CA GLY A 108 12.10 -3.38 -17.49
C GLY A 108 11.12 -3.05 -16.39
N PHE A 109 9.85 -3.28 -16.65
CA PHE A 109 8.81 -3.09 -15.65
C PHE A 109 7.76 -4.19 -15.73
N ALA A 110 7.05 -4.38 -14.65
CA ALA A 110 5.89 -5.25 -14.58
C ALA A 110 4.83 -4.70 -13.63
N ALA A 111 3.58 -5.00 -13.94
CA ALA A 111 2.42 -4.77 -13.10
C ALA A 111 1.49 -6.00 -13.23
N PRO A 112 0.49 -6.19 -12.37
CA PRO A 112 -0.48 -7.27 -12.54
C PRO A 112 -1.13 -7.24 -13.93
N GLY A 113 -0.94 -8.31 -14.72
CA GLY A 113 -1.43 -8.40 -16.10
C GLY A 113 -0.61 -7.67 -17.16
N LEU A 114 0.49 -7.01 -16.78
CA LEU A 114 1.38 -6.30 -17.70
C LEU A 114 2.83 -6.59 -17.37
N SER A 115 3.62 -6.95 -18.38
CA SER A 115 5.04 -7.24 -18.20
C SER A 115 5.84 -6.84 -19.43
N THR A 116 7.09 -6.46 -19.24
CA THR A 116 8.08 -6.36 -20.34
C THR A 116 8.70 -7.73 -20.60
N ALA A 117 9.45 -7.86 -21.70
CA ALA A 117 10.05 -9.14 -22.09
C ALA A 117 10.95 -9.75 -21.00
N ALA A 118 11.66 -8.90 -20.26
CA ALA A 118 12.65 -9.33 -19.26
C ALA A 118 12.14 -9.33 -17.82
N VAL A 119 10.98 -8.72 -17.52
CA VAL A 119 10.47 -8.56 -16.15
C VAL A 119 9.01 -8.95 -16.12
N SER A 120 8.65 -9.85 -15.22
CA SER A 120 7.25 -10.24 -14.98
C SER A 120 6.94 -10.32 -13.49
N LEU A 121 5.67 -10.11 -13.15
CA LEU A 121 5.18 -10.10 -11.79
C LEU A 121 3.94 -10.99 -11.67
N GLN A 122 3.98 -11.90 -10.71
CA GLN A 122 2.86 -12.77 -10.36
C GLN A 122 2.65 -12.76 -8.84
N GLY A 123 1.63 -12.04 -8.38
CA GLY A 123 1.45 -11.79 -6.96
C GLY A 123 2.65 -11.03 -6.39
N ASN A 124 3.34 -11.61 -5.42
CA ASN A 124 4.57 -11.07 -4.84
C ASN A 124 5.86 -11.71 -5.42
N ARG A 125 5.73 -12.54 -6.47
CA ARG A 125 6.88 -13.14 -7.14
C ARG A 125 7.29 -12.30 -8.34
N LEU A 126 8.45 -11.69 -8.23
CA LEU A 126 9.14 -11.01 -9.33
C LEU A 126 10.03 -12.02 -10.06
N THR A 127 9.92 -12.07 -11.38
CA THR A 127 10.82 -12.85 -12.25
C THR A 127 11.55 -11.90 -13.18
N VAL A 128 12.86 -12.03 -13.20
CA VAL A 128 13.75 -11.32 -14.13
C VAL A 128 14.38 -12.33 -15.05
N LYS A 129 14.32 -12.08 -16.37
CA LYS A 129 14.81 -12.99 -17.40
C LYS A 129 15.90 -12.33 -18.22
N GLN A 130 16.84 -13.11 -18.65
CA GLN A 130 17.73 -12.70 -19.73
C GLN A 130 16.98 -12.73 -21.07
N THR A 131 17.11 -11.68 -21.85
CA THR A 131 16.59 -11.67 -23.23
C THR A 131 17.54 -12.43 -24.14
N THR A 132 16.99 -13.06 -25.18
CA THR A 132 17.78 -13.79 -26.20
C THR A 132 18.58 -12.81 -27.06
N GLY A 133 19.78 -13.21 -27.48
CA GLY A 133 20.67 -12.44 -28.33
C GLY A 133 22.06 -12.22 -27.73
N GLU A 134 22.90 -11.38 -28.35
CA GLU A 134 24.26 -11.06 -27.84
C GLU A 134 24.25 -10.40 -26.45
N ALA A 135 23.11 -9.89 -26.02
CA ALA A 135 22.90 -9.34 -24.70
C ALA A 135 22.46 -10.38 -23.66
N ALA A 136 22.18 -11.63 -24.06
CA ALA A 136 21.86 -12.70 -23.14
C ALA A 136 23.02 -12.89 -22.14
N GLY A 137 22.71 -12.91 -20.87
CA GLY A 137 23.70 -12.97 -19.80
C GLY A 137 24.25 -11.62 -19.30
N LYS A 138 23.76 -10.49 -19.80
CA LYS A 138 24.27 -9.16 -19.42
C LYS A 138 23.19 -8.17 -18.99
N LEU A 139 21.95 -8.57 -18.95
CA LEU A 139 20.82 -7.66 -18.78
C LEU A 139 20.25 -7.57 -17.37
N PHE A 140 20.76 -8.23 -16.42
CA PHE A 140 20.38 -8.05 -14.99
C PHE A 140 21.33 -8.85 -14.11
#